data_599e778cfcd088fecee18be7ae84fa1c
#
_entry.id   599e778cfcd088fecee18be7ae84fa1c
#
_cell.length_a   1.000
_cell.length_b   1.000
_cell.length_c   1.000
_cell.angle_alpha   90.00
_cell.angle_beta   90.00
_cell.angle_gamma   90.00
#
_symmetry.space_group_name_H-M   'P 1'
#
loop_
_entity.id
_entity.type
_entity.pdbx_description
1 polymer ?
#
loop_
_entity_poly.entity_id
_entity_poly.type
_entity_poly.pdbx_seq_one_letter_code
_entity_poly.pdbx_strand_id
1 'polypeptide(L)'
;DEISYRKCKELIPYGIGHIGQAGSCTTYEPGHLAKLIDDLQQYVRQETKSKIPVLFHEEVITGIAVKNTMITPQMIGMGCSWNPQLVYENAKTIAKDMKKMGIYYALSPMVDVVTDPRWGRAEEGFGENPYLVGSFTKSFITGLQSESVAATAKHFAGYGADNEDVVTFLNDILFPFQIAIKYDVCAVMPGYHMYKEIPCILSEELLNQILREKLGFKNMIVSDYGAIKQAWSVYGYTKNALET
;
A
#
# COMPACT_ATOMS: atom_id res chain seq x y z
N ASP A 1 21.26 14.58 -12.16
CA ASP A 1 20.60 14.71 -10.87
C ASP A 1 19.58 15.86 -10.77
N GLU A 2 19.11 16.34 -11.91
CA GLU A 2 18.01 17.27 -12.04
C GLU A 2 16.90 16.64 -12.89
N ILE A 3 15.65 17.07 -12.69
CA ILE A 3 14.56 16.58 -13.54
C ILE A 3 14.82 17.03 -14.99
N SER A 4 14.56 16.12 -15.92
CA SER A 4 14.65 16.45 -17.35
C SER A 4 13.32 17.03 -17.82
N TYR A 5 13.19 18.34 -17.84
CA TYR A 5 11.99 19.02 -18.33
C TYR A 5 11.58 18.57 -19.74
N ARG A 6 12.53 18.26 -20.62
CA ARG A 6 12.24 17.72 -21.95
C ARG A 6 11.53 16.37 -21.85
N LYS A 7 12.05 15.43 -21.04
CA LYS A 7 11.41 14.13 -20.81
C LYS A 7 10.06 14.27 -20.14
N CYS A 8 9.92 15.18 -19.17
CA CYS A 8 8.64 15.43 -18.52
C CYS A 8 7.58 15.92 -19.52
N LYS A 9 7.92 16.83 -20.44
CA LYS A 9 7.02 17.28 -21.49
C LYS A 9 6.59 16.16 -22.45
N GLU A 10 7.48 15.22 -22.73
CA GLU A 10 7.19 14.07 -23.58
C GLU A 10 6.32 13.03 -22.86
N LEU A 11 6.66 12.69 -21.61
CA LEU A 11 6.07 11.56 -20.89
C LEU A 11 4.78 11.93 -20.11
N ILE A 12 4.71 13.13 -19.55
CA ILE A 12 3.61 13.56 -18.67
C ILE A 12 3.05 14.95 -19.06
N PRO A 13 2.71 15.19 -20.34
CA PRO A 13 2.21 16.51 -20.78
C PRO A 13 0.89 16.90 -20.13
N TYR A 14 0.10 15.93 -19.70
CA TYR A 14 -1.17 16.13 -19.00
C TYR A 14 -1.03 16.14 -17.47
N GLY A 15 0.14 15.82 -16.95
CA GLY A 15 0.40 15.50 -15.54
C GLY A 15 0.41 13.99 -15.32
N ILE A 16 0.63 13.61 -14.06
CA ILE A 16 0.59 12.22 -13.61
C ILE A 16 0.00 12.19 -12.20
N GLY A 17 -0.92 11.26 -11.93
CA GLY A 17 -1.57 11.18 -10.63
C GLY A 17 -0.70 10.60 -9.52
N HIS A 18 0.15 9.61 -9.87
CA HIS A 18 0.85 8.79 -8.89
C HIS A 18 2.26 8.44 -9.35
N ILE A 19 3.25 8.58 -8.47
CA ILE A 19 4.64 8.11 -8.68
C ILE A 19 5.08 7.32 -7.46
N GLY A 20 5.53 6.09 -7.68
CA GLY A 20 6.00 5.20 -6.62
C GLY A 20 7.50 5.01 -6.60
N GLN A 21 8.00 4.61 -5.44
CA GLN A 21 9.35 4.11 -5.23
C GLN A 21 10.47 5.09 -5.65
N ALA A 22 10.20 6.38 -5.55
CA ALA A 22 11.20 7.41 -5.88
C ALA A 22 12.43 7.33 -4.98
N GLY A 23 12.25 6.89 -3.73
CA GLY A 23 13.33 6.64 -2.77
C GLY A 23 13.99 5.28 -2.96
N SER A 24 13.20 4.21 -2.93
CA SER A 24 13.69 2.81 -2.96
C SER A 24 14.35 2.42 -4.29
N CYS A 25 13.98 3.06 -5.40
CA CYS A 25 14.60 2.83 -6.71
C CYS A 25 15.81 3.73 -6.99
N THR A 26 16.28 4.50 -6.01
CA THR A 26 17.42 5.41 -6.17
C THR A 26 18.44 5.23 -5.04
N THR A 27 19.59 5.87 -5.18
CA THR A 27 20.62 5.92 -4.13
C THR A 27 20.73 7.31 -3.51
N TYR A 28 19.70 8.12 -3.65
CA TYR A 28 19.70 9.51 -3.20
C TYR A 28 19.68 9.62 -1.67
N GLU A 29 20.33 10.65 -1.18
CA GLU A 29 20.18 11.12 0.21
C GLU A 29 18.81 11.80 0.37
N PRO A 30 18.21 11.80 1.57
CA PRO A 30 16.88 12.38 1.80
C PRO A 30 16.69 13.81 1.30
N GLY A 31 17.69 14.67 1.48
CA GLY A 31 17.63 16.06 1.01
C GLY A 31 17.63 16.19 -0.50
N HIS A 32 18.38 15.33 -1.21
CA HIS A 32 18.37 15.31 -2.66
C HIS A 32 17.03 14.80 -3.20
N LEU A 33 16.49 13.73 -2.61
CA LEU A 33 15.18 13.20 -2.98
C LEU A 33 14.07 14.23 -2.74
N ALA A 34 14.09 14.92 -1.61
CA ALA A 34 13.14 15.98 -1.30
C ALA A 34 13.14 17.10 -2.35
N LYS A 35 14.34 17.53 -2.76
CA LYS A 35 14.49 18.53 -3.84
C LYS A 35 13.94 18.03 -5.16
N LEU A 36 14.24 16.80 -5.55
CA LEU A 36 13.75 16.20 -6.79
C LEU A 36 12.22 16.12 -6.82
N ILE A 37 11.62 15.71 -5.70
CA ILE A 37 10.16 15.64 -5.54
C ILE A 37 9.55 17.05 -5.64
N ASP A 38 10.14 18.05 -4.99
CA ASP A 38 9.64 19.42 -5.06
C ASP A 38 9.75 19.99 -6.48
N ASP A 39 10.90 19.81 -7.15
CA ASP A 39 11.11 20.25 -8.54
C ASP A 39 10.04 19.62 -9.47
N LEU A 40 9.72 18.33 -9.29
CA LEU A 40 8.70 17.66 -10.09
C LEU A 40 7.27 18.15 -9.75
N GLN A 41 6.99 18.40 -8.48
CA GLN A 41 5.72 18.99 -8.05
C GLN A 41 5.51 20.38 -8.64
N GLN A 42 6.55 21.21 -8.67
CA GLN A 42 6.52 22.54 -9.29
C GLN A 42 6.28 22.42 -10.80
N TYR A 43 7.01 21.54 -11.48
CA TYR A 43 6.80 21.26 -12.92
C TYR A 43 5.33 20.89 -13.19
N VAL A 44 4.78 19.92 -12.45
CA VAL A 44 3.41 19.44 -12.69
C VAL A 44 2.39 20.56 -12.49
N ARG A 45 2.54 21.38 -11.45
CA ARG A 45 1.63 22.49 -11.16
C ARG A 45 1.69 23.63 -12.17
N GLN A 46 2.86 23.88 -12.76
CA GLN A 46 3.07 25.02 -13.64
C GLN A 46 2.94 24.67 -15.11
N GLU A 47 3.50 23.55 -15.53
CA GLU A 47 3.75 23.23 -16.93
C GLU A 47 2.80 22.18 -17.53
N THR A 48 2.10 21.37 -16.71
CA THR A 48 1.17 20.35 -17.23
C THR A 48 -0.24 20.90 -17.42
N LYS A 49 -1.05 20.22 -18.24
CA LYS A 49 -2.44 20.64 -18.48
C LYS A 49 -3.35 20.46 -17.26
N SER A 50 -3.17 19.40 -16.49
CA SER A 50 -4.02 19.13 -15.31
C SER A 50 -3.70 20.02 -14.14
N LYS A 51 -2.44 20.39 -13.94
CA LYS A 51 -1.92 21.13 -12.77
C LYS A 51 -2.22 20.47 -11.42
N ILE A 52 -2.59 19.20 -11.42
CA ILE A 52 -2.90 18.43 -10.21
C ILE A 52 -1.58 17.88 -9.65
N PRO A 53 -1.27 18.14 -8.36
CA PRO A 53 -0.06 17.61 -7.72
C PRO A 53 0.03 16.10 -7.79
N VAL A 54 1.25 15.58 -7.87
CA VAL A 54 1.53 14.14 -7.86
C VAL A 54 1.42 13.57 -6.46
N LEU A 55 0.79 12.41 -6.31
CA LEU A 55 0.84 11.64 -5.07
C LEU A 55 2.06 10.71 -5.11
N PHE A 56 3.08 11.03 -4.31
CA PHE A 56 4.25 10.17 -4.15
C PHE A 56 4.02 9.12 -3.08
N HIS A 57 4.35 7.85 -3.39
CA HIS A 57 4.23 6.74 -2.45
C HIS A 57 5.51 5.91 -2.34
N GLU A 58 5.65 5.23 -1.20
CA GLU A 58 6.71 4.24 -0.93
C GLU A 58 6.16 3.00 -0.26
N GLU A 59 6.90 1.89 -0.39
CA GLU A 59 6.77 0.73 0.46
C GLU A 59 7.54 0.98 1.77
N VAL A 60 6.90 0.72 2.91
CA VAL A 60 7.51 1.06 4.21
C VAL A 60 7.37 -0.04 5.27
N ILE A 61 7.24 -1.30 4.83
CA ILE A 61 7.15 -2.45 5.74
C ILE A 61 8.38 -2.64 6.61
N THR A 62 9.55 -2.17 6.16
CA THR A 62 10.82 -2.19 6.88
C THR A 62 11.42 -0.80 7.10
N GLY A 63 10.57 0.22 7.16
CA GLY A 63 11.00 1.62 7.05
C GLY A 63 11.07 2.06 5.59
N ILE A 64 11.31 3.35 5.36
CA ILE A 64 11.49 3.85 4.01
C ILE A 64 12.90 3.49 3.50
N ALA A 65 12.97 2.81 2.36
CA ALA A 65 14.25 2.35 1.80
C ALA A 65 15.04 3.48 1.11
N VAL A 66 15.38 4.50 1.88
CA VAL A 66 16.21 5.64 1.46
C VAL A 66 17.49 5.66 2.30
N LYS A 67 18.61 6.03 1.68
CA LYS A 67 19.89 6.10 2.36
C LYS A 67 19.82 6.99 3.61
N ASN A 68 20.46 6.56 4.70
CA ASN A 68 20.50 7.27 5.98
C ASN A 68 19.14 7.50 6.66
N THR A 69 18.12 6.73 6.31
CA THR A 69 16.87 6.66 7.09
C THR A 69 16.85 5.44 8.00
N MET A 70 15.87 5.40 8.90
CA MET A 70 15.73 4.27 9.81
C MET A 70 15.22 3.03 9.07
N ILE A 71 15.94 1.92 9.22
CA ILE A 71 15.49 0.58 8.82
C ILE A 71 14.92 -0.12 10.05
N THR A 72 13.79 -0.76 9.87
CA THR A 72 13.08 -1.49 10.93
C THR A 72 13.09 -2.99 10.65
N PRO A 73 12.81 -3.86 11.63
CA PRO A 73 12.57 -5.27 11.36
C PRO A 73 11.45 -5.47 10.35
N GLN A 74 11.47 -6.60 9.65
CA GLN A 74 10.29 -7.08 8.91
C GLN A 74 9.06 -7.16 9.81
N MET A 75 7.85 -7.06 9.25
CA MET A 75 6.62 -7.04 10.05
C MET A 75 6.44 -8.31 10.88
N ILE A 76 6.89 -9.47 10.42
CA ILE A 76 6.90 -10.70 11.22
C ILE A 76 7.75 -10.55 12.49
N GLY A 77 8.89 -9.87 12.40
CA GLY A 77 9.73 -9.54 13.56
C GLY A 77 9.07 -8.54 14.51
N MET A 78 8.34 -7.56 13.97
CA MET A 78 7.51 -6.66 14.79
C MET A 78 6.38 -7.45 15.48
N GLY A 79 5.75 -8.41 14.79
CA GLY A 79 4.75 -9.33 15.34
C GLY A 79 5.26 -10.09 16.57
N CYS A 80 6.50 -10.56 16.53
CA CYS A 80 7.14 -11.24 17.65
C CYS A 80 7.36 -10.35 18.90
N SER A 81 7.27 -9.04 18.76
CA SER A 81 7.42 -8.11 19.91
C SER A 81 6.24 -8.14 20.87
N TRP A 82 5.06 -8.55 20.42
CA TRP A 82 3.79 -8.47 21.18
C TRP A 82 3.51 -7.08 21.77
N ASN A 83 4.09 -6.04 21.16
CA ASN A 83 4.02 -4.67 21.65
C ASN A 83 3.42 -3.71 20.62
N PRO A 84 2.08 -3.52 20.62
CA PRO A 84 1.40 -2.61 19.68
C PRO A 84 1.86 -1.16 19.79
N GLN A 85 2.25 -0.71 21.00
CA GLN A 85 2.73 0.66 21.20
C GLN A 85 4.07 0.89 20.48
N LEU A 86 4.97 -0.10 20.54
CA LEU A 86 6.24 -0.03 19.80
C LEU A 86 6.02 0.07 18.29
N VAL A 87 5.06 -0.69 17.76
CA VAL A 87 4.69 -0.65 16.34
C VAL A 87 4.10 0.72 15.95
N TYR A 88 3.29 1.33 16.82
CA TYR A 88 2.78 2.69 16.63
C TYR A 88 3.92 3.72 16.54
N GLU A 89 4.84 3.72 17.51
CA GLU A 89 5.97 4.68 17.53
C GLU A 89 6.92 4.47 16.34
N ASN A 90 7.10 3.22 15.92
CA ASN A 90 7.86 2.88 14.74
C ASN A 90 7.22 3.48 13.46
N ALA A 91 5.93 3.22 13.23
CA ALA A 91 5.20 3.74 12.08
C ALA A 91 5.18 5.29 12.07
N LYS A 92 5.03 5.89 13.25
CA LYS A 92 5.09 7.35 13.40
C LYS A 92 6.47 7.92 13.01
N THR A 93 7.55 7.23 13.37
CA THR A 93 8.92 7.64 12.99
C THR A 93 9.13 7.51 11.49
N ILE A 94 8.69 6.42 10.88
CA ILE A 94 8.71 6.22 9.42
C ILE A 94 7.96 7.37 8.72
N ALA A 95 6.77 7.72 9.19
CA ALA A 95 5.97 8.79 8.61
C ALA A 95 6.68 10.17 8.67
N LYS A 96 7.39 10.45 9.77
CA LYS A 96 8.19 11.68 9.88
C LYS A 96 9.32 11.73 8.85
N ASP A 97 9.96 10.62 8.59
CA ASP A 97 11.02 10.56 7.57
C ASP A 97 10.44 10.70 6.17
N MET A 98 9.32 10.05 5.88
CA MET A 98 8.60 10.25 4.61
C MET A 98 8.24 11.71 4.34
N LYS A 99 7.67 12.38 5.34
CA LYS A 99 7.28 13.82 5.23
C LYS A 99 8.44 14.73 4.91
N LYS A 100 9.63 14.50 5.51
CA LYS A 100 10.84 15.29 5.21
C LYS A 100 11.22 15.24 3.72
N MET A 101 10.81 14.18 3.03
CA MET A 101 11.09 13.99 1.61
C MET A 101 9.92 14.35 0.69
N GLY A 102 8.79 14.83 1.25
CA GLY A 102 7.61 15.16 0.46
C GLY A 102 6.75 13.96 0.04
N ILE A 103 6.90 12.82 0.73
CA ILE A 103 6.17 11.58 0.47
C ILE A 103 5.06 11.45 1.52
N TYR A 104 3.80 11.38 1.09
CA TYR A 104 2.64 11.39 1.98
C TYR A 104 1.75 10.16 1.85
N TYR A 105 2.21 9.12 1.14
CA TYR A 105 1.42 7.92 0.92
C TYR A 105 2.28 6.66 1.06
N ALA A 106 1.84 5.76 1.93
CA ALA A 106 2.49 4.47 2.21
C ALA A 106 1.63 3.31 1.68
N LEU A 107 2.21 2.42 0.88
CA LEU A 107 1.57 1.16 0.49
C LEU A 107 1.75 0.09 1.59
N SER A 108 1.48 0.46 2.83
CA SER A 108 1.66 -0.34 4.04
C SER A 108 0.61 0.04 5.10
N PRO A 109 0.27 -0.86 6.02
CA PRO A 109 0.86 -2.17 6.31
C PRO A 109 0.32 -3.31 5.45
N MET A 110 1.06 -4.43 5.38
CA MET A 110 0.51 -5.71 4.99
C MET A 110 -0.25 -6.31 6.17
N VAL A 111 -1.55 -6.58 5.97
CA VAL A 111 -2.45 -7.06 7.02
C VAL A 111 -3.00 -8.46 6.72
N ASP A 112 -2.38 -9.16 5.77
CA ASP A 112 -2.71 -10.54 5.48
C ASP A 112 -2.48 -11.41 6.72
N VAL A 113 -3.44 -12.29 7.02
CA VAL A 113 -3.27 -13.35 8.00
C VAL A 113 -2.59 -14.51 7.29
N VAL A 114 -1.35 -14.83 7.70
CA VAL A 114 -0.53 -15.83 7.03
C VAL A 114 -0.80 -17.19 7.62
N THR A 115 -1.66 -17.98 7.01
CA THR A 115 -1.96 -19.36 7.45
C THR A 115 -1.09 -20.40 6.75
N ASP A 116 -0.52 -20.08 5.60
CA ASP A 116 0.42 -20.94 4.87
C ASP A 116 1.86 -20.42 4.93
N PRO A 117 2.76 -21.04 5.71
CA PRO A 117 4.15 -20.59 5.84
C PRO A 117 4.98 -20.80 4.56
N ARG A 118 4.46 -21.53 3.54
CA ARG A 118 5.11 -21.68 2.22
C ARG A 118 4.95 -20.44 1.35
N TRP A 119 4.02 -19.55 1.71
CA TRP A 119 3.82 -18.33 0.98
C TRP A 119 5.06 -17.44 1.04
N GLY A 120 5.60 -17.06 -0.13
CA GLY A 120 6.87 -16.36 -0.28
C GLY A 120 6.90 -14.92 0.26
N ARG A 121 5.79 -14.43 0.85
CA ARG A 121 5.68 -13.09 1.45
C ARG A 121 5.30 -13.13 2.93
N ALA A 122 5.43 -14.30 3.57
CA ALA A 122 5.04 -14.47 4.97
C ALA A 122 5.74 -13.49 5.92
N GLU A 123 7.00 -13.14 5.66
CA GLU A 123 7.77 -12.19 6.47
C GLU A 123 7.28 -10.75 6.40
N GLU A 124 6.51 -10.39 5.36
CA GLU A 124 5.94 -9.05 5.22
C GLU A 124 4.73 -8.82 6.14
N GLY A 125 4.12 -9.89 6.70
CA GLY A 125 2.95 -9.83 7.58
C GLY A 125 3.31 -9.93 9.06
N PHE A 126 2.35 -9.58 9.92
CA PHE A 126 2.53 -9.64 11.38
C PHE A 126 2.40 -11.06 11.97
N GLY A 127 1.97 -12.06 11.19
CA GLY A 127 1.84 -13.45 11.61
C GLY A 127 0.51 -14.10 11.24
N GLU A 128 0.21 -15.22 11.91
CA GLU A 128 -0.93 -16.09 11.62
C GLU A 128 -2.17 -15.83 12.50
N ASN A 129 -2.01 -15.09 13.60
CA ASN A 129 -3.12 -14.83 14.53
C ASN A 129 -3.87 -13.56 14.12
N PRO A 130 -5.16 -13.63 13.73
CA PRO A 130 -5.91 -12.48 13.23
C PRO A 130 -6.05 -11.34 14.24
N TYR A 131 -6.14 -11.65 15.54
CA TYR A 131 -6.23 -10.62 16.59
C TYR A 131 -4.92 -9.87 16.77
N LEU A 132 -3.78 -10.58 16.71
CA LEU A 132 -2.46 -9.96 16.73
C LEU A 132 -2.28 -9.08 15.51
N VAL A 133 -2.55 -9.60 14.30
CA VAL A 133 -2.50 -8.85 13.04
C VAL A 133 -3.39 -7.62 13.13
N GLY A 134 -4.65 -7.76 13.59
CA GLY A 134 -5.58 -6.64 13.76
C GLY A 134 -5.07 -5.56 14.73
N SER A 135 -4.49 -5.97 15.86
CA SER A 135 -3.90 -5.05 16.85
C SER A 135 -2.74 -4.24 16.26
N PHE A 136 -1.87 -4.89 15.52
CA PHE A 136 -0.71 -4.24 14.89
C PHE A 136 -1.13 -3.43 13.65
N THR A 137 -2.13 -3.87 12.91
CA THR A 137 -2.78 -3.10 11.84
C THR A 137 -3.25 -1.74 12.36
N LYS A 138 -4.01 -1.73 13.47
CA LYS A 138 -4.41 -0.50 14.14
C LYS A 138 -3.21 0.40 14.42
N SER A 139 -2.19 -0.16 15.10
CA SER A 139 -1.02 0.61 15.55
C SER A 139 -0.25 1.20 14.39
N PHE A 140 0.00 0.43 13.36
CA PHE A 140 0.76 0.89 12.19
C PHE A 140 0.01 1.99 11.42
N ILE A 141 -1.29 1.76 11.13
CA ILE A 141 -2.14 2.75 10.43
C ILE A 141 -2.23 4.05 11.22
N THR A 142 -2.57 3.96 12.51
CA THR A 142 -2.70 5.17 13.34
C THR A 142 -1.36 5.88 13.53
N GLY A 143 -0.25 5.16 13.59
CA GLY A 143 1.09 5.73 13.64
C GLY A 143 1.41 6.54 12.39
N LEU A 144 1.22 5.98 11.18
CA LEU A 144 1.41 6.70 9.91
C LEU A 144 0.49 7.91 9.82
N GLN A 145 -0.81 7.72 10.04
CA GLN A 145 -1.82 8.75 9.84
C GLN A 145 -1.76 9.87 10.90
N SER A 146 -1.21 9.61 12.09
CA SER A 146 -0.97 10.65 13.09
C SER A 146 0.00 11.74 12.61
N GLU A 147 0.82 11.43 11.63
CA GLU A 147 1.75 12.36 10.98
C GLU A 147 1.27 12.81 9.59
N SER A 148 -0.02 12.59 9.25
CA SER A 148 -0.62 12.93 7.95
C SER A 148 -0.01 12.17 6.76
N VAL A 149 0.48 10.96 6.96
CA VAL A 149 0.87 10.03 5.90
C VAL A 149 -0.25 9.01 5.71
N ALA A 150 -0.81 8.95 4.52
CA ALA A 150 -1.87 8.01 4.19
C ALA A 150 -1.36 6.56 4.24
N ALA A 151 -2.11 5.66 4.87
CA ALA A 151 -1.81 4.24 4.96
C ALA A 151 -2.66 3.41 3.99
N THR A 152 -2.15 2.25 3.60
CA THR A 152 -2.86 1.26 2.76
C THR A 152 -2.89 -0.10 3.47
N ALA A 153 -4.08 -0.63 3.73
CA ALA A 153 -4.22 -2.02 4.17
C ALA A 153 -4.19 -2.96 2.96
N LYS A 154 -3.29 -3.94 2.97
CA LYS A 154 -3.09 -4.87 1.85
C LYS A 154 -2.80 -6.30 2.35
N HIS A 155 -3.17 -7.31 1.58
CA HIS A 155 -3.83 -7.32 0.28
C HIS A 155 -5.25 -7.91 0.43
N PHE A 156 -6.25 -7.16 0.08
CA PHE A 156 -7.65 -7.51 0.27
C PHE A 156 -8.11 -8.57 -0.76
N ALA A 157 -8.58 -9.75 -0.37
CA ALA A 157 -8.39 -10.36 0.94
C ALA A 157 -8.11 -11.85 0.78
N GLY A 158 -7.20 -12.39 1.62
CA GLY A 158 -6.90 -13.82 1.63
C GLY A 158 -5.64 -14.22 0.88
N TYR A 159 -4.74 -13.29 0.54
CA TYR A 159 -3.54 -13.58 -0.26
C TYR A 159 -2.52 -14.47 0.47
N GLY A 160 -2.43 -14.38 1.79
CA GLY A 160 -1.55 -15.23 2.62
C GLY A 160 -2.22 -16.48 3.19
N ALA A 161 -3.44 -16.78 2.76
CA ALA A 161 -4.26 -17.89 3.27
C ALA A 161 -4.50 -18.94 2.18
N ASP A 162 -4.57 -20.22 2.57
CA ASP A 162 -4.84 -21.33 1.67
C ASP A 162 -6.33 -21.68 1.77
N ASN A 163 -7.08 -21.62 0.65
CA ASN A 163 -8.46 -22.10 0.43
C ASN A 163 -9.37 -22.13 1.67
N GLU A 164 -9.47 -21.02 2.38
CA GLU A 164 -10.22 -20.91 3.61
C GLU A 164 -11.74 -21.08 3.37
N ASP A 165 -12.41 -21.77 4.29
CA ASP A 165 -13.88 -21.82 4.28
C ASP A 165 -14.49 -20.44 4.56
N VAL A 166 -15.78 -20.29 4.26
CA VAL A 166 -16.49 -18.99 4.38
C VAL A 166 -16.45 -18.43 5.80
N VAL A 167 -16.47 -19.28 6.83
CA VAL A 167 -16.48 -18.85 8.24
C VAL A 167 -15.11 -18.28 8.61
N THR A 168 -14.04 -19.00 8.30
CA THR A 168 -12.65 -18.56 8.48
C THR A 168 -12.36 -17.27 7.69
N PHE A 169 -12.81 -17.22 6.43
CA PHE A 169 -12.66 -16.01 5.64
C PHE A 169 -13.31 -14.78 6.30
N LEU A 170 -14.57 -14.91 6.76
CA LEU A 170 -15.28 -13.78 7.36
C LEU A 170 -14.75 -13.39 8.74
N ASN A 171 -14.36 -14.36 9.56
CA ASN A 171 -13.98 -14.12 10.95
C ASN A 171 -12.49 -13.81 11.15
N ASP A 172 -11.63 -14.45 10.37
CA ASP A 172 -10.18 -14.38 10.56
C ASP A 172 -9.51 -13.52 9.48
N ILE A 173 -9.76 -13.82 8.22
CA ILE A 173 -9.10 -13.14 7.10
C ILE A 173 -9.56 -11.68 6.97
N LEU A 174 -10.86 -11.42 7.11
CA LEU A 174 -11.39 -10.06 7.03
C LEU A 174 -11.21 -9.25 8.32
N PHE A 175 -10.90 -9.87 9.45
CA PHE A 175 -10.82 -9.17 10.74
C PHE A 175 -9.78 -8.03 10.75
N PRO A 176 -8.54 -8.19 10.29
CA PRO A 176 -7.58 -7.08 10.23
C PRO A 176 -8.06 -5.93 9.34
N PHE A 177 -8.75 -6.24 8.23
CA PHE A 177 -9.33 -5.21 7.36
C PHE A 177 -10.50 -4.47 8.01
N GLN A 178 -11.33 -5.16 8.80
CA GLN A 178 -12.37 -4.52 9.63
C GLN A 178 -11.75 -3.54 10.61
N ILE A 179 -10.64 -3.92 11.24
CA ILE A 179 -9.86 -3.04 12.13
C ILE A 179 -9.30 -1.86 11.35
N ALA A 180 -8.68 -2.09 10.18
CA ALA A 180 -8.15 -1.02 9.33
C ALA A 180 -9.25 0.01 8.98
N ILE A 181 -10.42 -0.45 8.56
CA ILE A 181 -11.58 0.39 8.22
C ILE A 181 -12.09 1.15 9.45
N LYS A 182 -12.20 0.49 10.61
CA LYS A 182 -12.59 1.12 11.87
C LYS A 182 -11.69 2.27 12.27
N TYR A 183 -10.41 2.21 11.92
CA TYR A 183 -9.42 3.26 12.19
C TYR A 183 -9.15 4.14 10.97
N ASP A 184 -10.13 4.21 10.06
CA ASP A 184 -10.18 5.13 8.92
C ASP A 184 -8.94 5.07 8.02
N VAL A 185 -8.54 3.85 7.64
CA VAL A 185 -7.44 3.66 6.70
C VAL A 185 -7.71 4.38 5.37
N CYS A 186 -6.73 5.13 4.86
CA CYS A 186 -6.90 5.92 3.65
C CYS A 186 -7.08 5.10 2.38
N ALA A 187 -6.49 3.90 2.32
CA ALA A 187 -6.61 3.04 1.15
C ALA A 187 -6.66 1.56 1.51
N VAL A 188 -7.27 0.78 0.62
CA VAL A 188 -7.22 -0.68 0.61
C VAL A 188 -6.73 -1.14 -0.76
N MET A 189 -5.84 -2.15 -0.77
CA MET A 189 -5.26 -2.71 -1.99
C MET A 189 -5.69 -4.17 -2.15
N PRO A 190 -6.38 -4.54 -3.25
CA PRO A 190 -6.70 -5.94 -3.57
C PRO A 190 -5.45 -6.75 -3.89
N GLY A 191 -5.47 -8.05 -3.54
CA GLY A 191 -4.36 -8.95 -3.83
C GLY A 191 -4.26 -9.41 -5.28
N TYR A 192 -3.11 -10.01 -5.63
CA TYR A 192 -2.89 -10.58 -6.97
C TYR A 192 -3.64 -11.88 -7.22
N HIS A 193 -4.02 -12.59 -6.17
CA HIS A 193 -4.68 -13.89 -6.27
C HIS A 193 -6.13 -13.76 -6.78
N MET A 194 -6.76 -14.91 -6.97
CA MET A 194 -8.18 -14.99 -7.36
C MET A 194 -9.05 -15.21 -6.11
N TYR A 195 -10.17 -14.52 -6.07
CA TYR A 195 -11.28 -14.77 -5.15
C TYR A 195 -12.41 -15.45 -5.95
N LYS A 196 -12.74 -16.70 -5.60
CA LYS A 196 -13.75 -17.49 -6.34
C LYS A 196 -13.51 -17.47 -7.86
N GLU A 197 -12.29 -17.76 -8.27
CA GLU A 197 -11.86 -17.81 -9.68
C GLU A 197 -11.87 -16.46 -10.45
N ILE A 198 -12.15 -15.35 -9.76
CA ILE A 198 -12.09 -14.00 -10.33
C ILE A 198 -10.90 -13.26 -9.73
N PRO A 199 -10.02 -12.61 -10.53
CA PRO A 199 -8.97 -11.76 -9.99
C PRO A 199 -9.52 -10.76 -8.98
N CYS A 200 -8.91 -10.65 -7.78
CA CYS A 200 -9.43 -9.79 -6.71
C CYS A 200 -9.71 -8.36 -7.18
N ILE A 201 -8.86 -7.83 -8.07
CA ILE A 201 -9.02 -6.48 -8.61
C ILE A 201 -10.27 -6.31 -9.50
N LEU A 202 -10.85 -7.40 -10.01
CA LEU A 202 -12.06 -7.39 -10.86
C LEU A 202 -13.29 -7.96 -10.15
N SER A 203 -13.14 -8.45 -8.92
CA SER A 203 -14.24 -9.09 -8.20
C SER A 203 -15.22 -8.05 -7.66
N GLU A 204 -16.39 -7.94 -8.29
CA GLU A 204 -17.49 -7.11 -7.81
C GLU A 204 -17.96 -7.55 -6.41
N GLU A 205 -18.08 -8.85 -6.18
CA GLU A 205 -18.45 -9.38 -4.86
C GLU A 205 -17.46 -8.92 -3.79
N LEU A 206 -16.15 -9.05 -4.06
CA LEU A 206 -15.11 -8.69 -3.09
C LEU A 206 -15.05 -7.18 -2.84
N LEU A 207 -15.03 -6.37 -3.91
CA LEU A 207 -14.75 -4.93 -3.80
C LEU A 207 -16.01 -4.11 -3.53
N ASN A 208 -17.16 -4.47 -4.09
CA ASN A 208 -18.39 -3.73 -3.87
C ASN A 208 -19.21 -4.34 -2.72
N GLN A 209 -19.65 -5.60 -2.83
CA GLN A 209 -20.56 -6.18 -1.85
C GLN A 209 -19.87 -6.37 -0.49
N ILE A 210 -18.64 -6.89 -0.44
CA ILE A 210 -17.95 -7.12 0.84
C ILE A 210 -17.28 -5.82 1.31
N LEU A 211 -16.36 -5.24 0.54
CA LEU A 211 -15.56 -4.10 1.02
C LEU A 211 -16.41 -2.83 1.18
N ARG A 212 -17.15 -2.44 0.14
CA ARG A 212 -17.93 -1.19 0.16
C ARG A 212 -19.21 -1.30 1.01
N GLU A 213 -20.04 -2.30 0.73
CA GLU A 213 -21.38 -2.37 1.34
C GLU A 213 -21.33 -3.00 2.74
N LYS A 214 -20.76 -4.21 2.86
CA LYS A 214 -20.77 -4.96 4.12
C LYS A 214 -19.81 -4.36 5.17
N LEU A 215 -18.57 -4.01 4.77
CA LEU A 215 -17.57 -3.43 5.67
C LEU A 215 -17.64 -1.90 5.74
N GLY A 216 -18.39 -1.25 4.86
CA GLY A 216 -18.62 0.19 4.87
C GLY A 216 -17.41 1.05 4.48
N PHE A 217 -16.43 0.49 3.75
CA PHE A 217 -15.25 1.21 3.32
C PHE A 217 -15.59 2.28 2.27
N LYS A 218 -15.20 3.54 2.52
CA LYS A 218 -15.56 4.68 1.65
C LYS A 218 -14.35 5.33 0.98
N ASN A 219 -13.13 5.03 1.45
CA ASN A 219 -11.92 5.66 0.99
C ASN A 219 -11.37 5.00 -0.31
N MET A 220 -10.12 5.21 -0.65
CA MET A 220 -9.52 4.82 -1.92
C MET A 220 -9.29 3.30 -2.02
N ILE A 221 -9.63 2.72 -3.16
CA ILE A 221 -9.12 1.40 -3.58
C ILE A 221 -7.96 1.67 -4.55
N VAL A 222 -6.79 1.13 -4.25
CA VAL A 222 -5.59 1.24 -5.09
C VAL A 222 -5.21 -0.13 -5.61
N SER A 223 -4.93 -0.26 -6.90
CA SER A 223 -4.43 -1.53 -7.46
C SER A 223 -3.00 -1.79 -7.01
N ASP A 224 -2.65 -3.07 -6.84
CA ASP A 224 -1.27 -3.47 -6.73
C ASP A 224 -0.52 -3.27 -8.07
N TYR A 225 0.81 -3.27 -8.05
CA TYR A 225 1.66 -3.02 -9.22
C TYR A 225 1.36 -3.96 -10.38
N GLY A 226 0.85 -3.39 -11.46
CA GLY A 226 0.49 -4.15 -12.65
C GLY A 226 -0.71 -5.09 -12.52
N ALA A 227 -1.44 -5.09 -11.40
CA ALA A 227 -2.58 -5.99 -11.18
C ALA A 227 -3.68 -5.83 -12.23
N ILE A 228 -3.99 -4.61 -12.63
CA ILE A 228 -4.94 -4.34 -13.71
C ILE A 228 -4.44 -4.97 -15.02
N LYS A 229 -3.13 -4.84 -15.33
CA LYS A 229 -2.54 -5.47 -16.52
C LYS A 229 -2.63 -7.00 -16.45
N GLN A 230 -2.44 -7.60 -15.28
CA GLN A 230 -2.49 -9.06 -15.12
C GLN A 230 -3.87 -9.64 -15.45
N ALA A 231 -4.95 -8.87 -15.29
CA ALA A 231 -6.30 -9.31 -15.62
C ALA A 231 -6.42 -9.83 -17.07
N TRP A 232 -5.70 -9.22 -18.01
CA TRP A 232 -5.65 -9.68 -19.40
C TRP A 232 -4.35 -10.41 -19.76
N SER A 233 -3.20 -9.98 -19.26
CA SER A 233 -1.89 -10.54 -19.69
C SER A 233 -1.52 -11.86 -19.01
N VAL A 234 -2.09 -12.15 -17.85
CA VAL A 234 -1.79 -13.36 -17.06
C VAL A 234 -3.02 -14.25 -16.94
N TYR A 235 -4.14 -13.68 -16.53
CA TYR A 235 -5.35 -14.45 -16.24
C TYR A 235 -6.27 -14.63 -17.44
N GLY A 236 -6.08 -13.86 -18.54
CA GLY A 236 -6.93 -13.93 -19.73
C GLY A 236 -8.40 -13.60 -19.46
N TYR A 237 -8.69 -12.86 -18.37
CA TYR A 237 -10.04 -12.53 -17.96
C TYR A 237 -10.68 -11.48 -18.86
N THR A 238 -9.88 -10.56 -19.36
CA THR A 238 -10.25 -9.61 -20.41
C THR A 238 -9.31 -9.76 -21.60
N LYS A 239 -9.69 -9.25 -22.79
CA LYS A 239 -8.89 -9.43 -24.01
C LYS A 239 -7.72 -8.44 -24.12
N ASN A 240 -7.85 -7.29 -23.50
CA ASN A 240 -6.88 -6.19 -23.60
C ASN A 240 -7.12 -5.16 -22.50
N ALA A 241 -6.23 -4.16 -22.42
CA ALA A 241 -6.29 -3.12 -21.41
C ALA A 241 -7.52 -2.20 -21.46
N LEU A 242 -8.25 -2.16 -22.58
CA LEU A 242 -9.46 -1.32 -22.71
C LEU A 242 -10.71 -2.00 -22.15
N GLU A 243 -10.68 -3.33 -22.00
CA GLU A 243 -11.77 -4.12 -21.43
C GLU A 243 -11.62 -4.36 -19.93
N THR A 244 -10.44 -4.03 -19.37
CA THR A 244 -10.14 -4.16 -17.94
C THR A 244 -10.49 -2.89 -17.18
#